data_b1fc4967cf82ccb0516cc79bd9829105
#
_entry.id   b1fc4967cf82ccb0516cc79bd9829105
#
_cell.length_a   1.000
_cell.length_b   1.000
_cell.length_c   1.000
_cell.angle_alpha   90.00
_cell.angle_beta   90.00
_cell.angle_gamma   90.00
#
_symmetry.space_group_name_H-M   'P 1'
#
loop_
_entity.id
_entity.type
_entity.pdbx_description
1 polymer ?
#
loop_
_entity_poly.entity_id
_entity_poly.type
_entity_poly.pdbx_seq_one_letter_code
_entity_poly.pdbx_strand_id
1 'polypeptide(L)'
;DLIYARALEPASKRSSYKTASEFMEKPTYKLHDVYRALDVLGTECDFIQAEVYKNSHFIGQRNDKILYYDCTNYYFEIEQEDGDKKYGKCKEHRPNPIIQMGMFMDGDGIPLAFSLFPGSTNEQKSLKPLEQKVVQDFGCQKFIYCSDAGLGSESIRTYNHMGERAFIVTQSIKKLPAEDKAW
;
A
#
# COMPACT_ATOMS: atom_id res chain seq x y z
N ASP A 1 10.06 11.48 17.89
CA ASP A 1 11.43 10.89 18.00
C ASP A 1 11.58 9.68 17.09
N LEU A 2 10.70 8.65 17.17
CA LEU A 2 10.84 7.41 16.39
C LEU A 2 10.74 7.63 14.87
N ILE A 3 9.94 8.58 14.40
CA ILE A 3 9.85 8.96 12.98
C ILE A 3 11.17 9.57 12.53
N TYR A 4 11.73 10.49 13.30
CA TYR A 4 13.04 11.10 13.02
C TYR A 4 14.17 10.07 13.03
N ALA A 5 14.20 9.22 14.06
CA ALA A 5 15.19 8.14 14.13
C ALA A 5 15.08 7.18 12.92
N ARG A 6 13.84 6.88 12.48
CA ARG A 6 13.58 6.04 11.30
C ARG A 6 14.00 6.70 9.99
N ALA A 7 13.84 8.02 9.88
CA ALA A 7 14.24 8.77 8.69
C ALA A 7 15.75 8.93 8.59
N LEU A 8 16.42 9.15 9.73
CA LEU A 8 17.87 9.32 9.79
C LEU A 8 18.62 7.98 9.66
N GLU A 9 18.14 6.95 10.35
CA GLU A 9 18.76 5.63 10.41
C GLU A 9 17.67 4.55 10.35
N PRO A 10 17.27 4.10 9.15
CA PRO A 10 16.27 3.06 8.98
C PRO A 10 16.72 1.73 9.60
N ALA A 11 16.08 1.34 10.71
CA ALA A 11 16.46 0.17 11.49
C ALA A 11 15.24 -0.47 12.20
N SER A 12 15.48 -1.52 13.00
CA SER A 12 14.44 -2.13 13.85
C SER A 12 13.88 -1.12 14.86
N LYS A 13 12.68 -1.36 15.38
CA LYS A 13 12.07 -0.49 16.41
C LYS A 13 12.95 -0.36 17.65
N ARG A 14 13.65 -1.45 18.03
CA ARG A 14 14.62 -1.44 19.13
C ARG A 14 15.82 -0.54 18.82
N SER A 15 16.38 -0.61 17.62
CA SER A 15 17.45 0.29 17.18
C SER A 15 16.98 1.73 17.08
N SER A 16 15.82 1.99 16.47
CA SER A 16 15.26 3.35 16.39
C SER A 16 15.06 3.98 17.77
N TYR A 17 14.63 3.18 18.77
CA TYR A 17 14.52 3.67 20.15
C TYR A 17 15.92 4.02 20.75
N LYS A 18 16.94 3.21 20.45
CA LYS A 18 18.31 3.49 20.86
C LYS A 18 18.82 4.79 20.22
N THR A 19 18.67 4.94 18.91
CA THR A 19 19.02 6.17 18.18
C THR A 19 18.29 7.39 18.74
N ALA A 20 16.98 7.27 19.00
CA ALA A 20 16.21 8.36 19.62
C ALA A 20 16.74 8.73 21.01
N SER A 21 17.29 7.79 21.78
CA SER A 21 17.88 8.05 23.09
C SER A 21 19.20 8.83 23.03
N GLU A 22 19.76 9.00 21.84
CA GLU A 22 20.97 9.78 21.57
C GLU A 22 20.64 11.21 21.13
N PHE A 23 19.37 11.55 20.90
CA PHE A 23 18.94 12.92 20.56
C PHE A 23 19.14 13.89 21.75
N MET A 24 19.19 15.18 21.44
CA MET A 24 19.31 16.22 22.47
C MET A 24 18.17 16.14 23.49
N GLU A 25 16.94 15.95 23.00
CA GLU A 25 15.76 15.65 23.82
C GLU A 25 15.55 14.14 23.86
N LYS A 26 15.90 13.55 24.99
CA LYS A 26 15.77 12.09 25.16
C LYS A 26 14.30 11.70 25.32
N PRO A 27 13.89 10.53 24.78
CA PRO A 27 12.53 10.05 24.98
C PRO A 27 12.22 9.82 26.46
N THR A 28 11.06 10.29 26.90
CA THR A 28 10.54 10.09 28.28
C THR A 28 9.80 8.75 28.43
N TYR A 29 9.59 8.03 27.31
CA TYR A 29 8.93 6.72 27.24
C TYR A 29 9.95 5.60 27.20
N LYS A 30 9.52 4.37 27.49
CA LYS A 30 10.35 3.18 27.48
C LYS A 30 10.12 2.36 26.19
N LEU A 31 11.01 1.41 25.92
CA LEU A 31 10.92 0.56 24.72
C LEU A 31 9.58 -0.19 24.61
N HIS A 32 9.01 -0.66 25.71
CA HIS A 32 7.71 -1.34 25.68
C HIS A 32 6.56 -0.40 25.25
N ASP A 33 6.67 0.90 25.52
CA ASP A 33 5.69 1.88 25.10
C ASP A 33 5.72 2.06 23.57
N VAL A 34 6.88 1.88 22.95
CA VAL A 34 7.02 1.85 21.48
C VAL A 34 6.17 0.75 20.87
N TYR A 35 6.21 -0.45 21.44
CA TYR A 35 5.41 -1.58 20.94
C TYR A 35 3.92 -1.38 21.17
N ARG A 36 3.51 -0.84 22.32
CA ARG A 36 2.11 -0.45 22.55
C ARG A 36 1.63 0.61 21.56
N ALA A 37 2.48 1.57 21.23
CA ALA A 37 2.15 2.58 20.22
C ALA A 37 1.95 1.97 18.82
N LEU A 38 2.68 0.89 18.47
CA LEU A 38 2.47 0.18 17.21
C LEU A 38 1.09 -0.49 17.15
N ASP A 39 0.58 -1.00 18.26
CA ASP A 39 -0.77 -1.58 18.32
C ASP A 39 -1.83 -0.50 18.02
N VAL A 40 -1.68 0.68 18.63
CA VAL A 40 -2.57 1.81 18.35
C VAL A 40 -2.46 2.26 16.88
N LEU A 41 -1.23 2.41 16.36
CA LEU A 41 -1.01 2.79 14.97
C LEU A 41 -1.58 1.75 13.99
N GLY A 42 -1.53 0.47 14.35
CA GLY A 42 -2.11 -0.61 13.56
C GLY A 42 -3.64 -0.55 13.54
N THR A 43 -4.26 -0.32 14.69
CA THR A 43 -5.72 -0.20 14.84
C THR A 43 -6.26 1.03 14.10
N GLU A 44 -5.59 2.17 14.22
CA GLU A 44 -6.00 3.44 13.64
C GLU A 44 -5.39 3.70 12.24
N CYS A 45 -4.81 2.69 11.62
CA CYS A 45 -4.03 2.84 10.40
C CYS A 45 -4.82 3.53 9.28
N ASP A 46 -6.07 3.17 9.08
CA ASP A 46 -6.91 3.72 8.02
C ASP A 46 -7.27 5.18 8.28
N PHE A 47 -7.63 5.50 9.51
CA PHE A 47 -7.88 6.88 9.95
C PHE A 47 -6.63 7.75 9.78
N ILE A 48 -5.47 7.25 10.21
CA ILE A 48 -4.19 7.98 10.10
C ILE A 48 -3.85 8.26 8.62
N GLN A 49 -4.01 7.29 7.74
CA GLN A 49 -3.77 7.48 6.31
C GLN A 49 -4.69 8.56 5.73
N ALA A 50 -5.99 8.52 6.05
CA ALA A 50 -6.96 9.50 5.58
C ALA A 50 -6.61 10.92 6.06
N GLU A 51 -6.23 11.07 7.33
CA GLU A 51 -5.83 12.36 7.90
C GLU A 51 -4.50 12.87 7.32
N VAL A 52 -3.52 11.99 7.10
CA VAL A 52 -2.26 12.35 6.43
C VAL A 52 -2.53 12.83 5.01
N TYR A 53 -3.39 12.14 4.25
CA TYR A 53 -3.78 12.58 2.92
C TYR A 53 -4.46 13.95 2.95
N LYS A 54 -5.48 14.16 3.80
CA LYS A 54 -6.16 15.47 3.93
C LYS A 54 -5.18 16.59 4.27
N ASN A 55 -4.30 16.34 5.24
CA ASN A 55 -3.30 17.32 5.67
C ASN A 55 -2.21 17.57 4.61
N SER A 56 -1.95 16.64 3.72
CA SER A 56 -0.96 16.82 2.64
C SER A 56 -1.33 17.95 1.67
N HIS A 57 -2.61 18.32 1.58
CA HIS A 57 -3.08 19.45 0.76
C HIS A 57 -2.59 20.83 1.28
N PHE A 58 -2.20 20.92 2.56
CA PHE A 58 -1.57 22.14 3.09
C PHE A 58 -0.12 22.32 2.61
N ILE A 59 0.54 21.22 2.22
CA ILE A 59 1.93 21.26 1.75
C ILE A 59 1.98 21.58 0.26
N GLY A 60 0.99 21.10 -0.51
CA GLY A 60 0.92 21.32 -1.94
C GLY A 60 -0.33 20.70 -2.56
N GLN A 61 -0.57 21.04 -3.82
CA GLN A 61 -1.66 20.45 -4.58
C GLN A 61 -1.35 18.98 -4.88
N ARG A 62 -2.24 18.07 -4.51
CA ARG A 62 -2.15 16.64 -4.84
C ARG A 62 -2.71 16.39 -6.25
N ASN A 63 -2.05 15.53 -7.01
CA ASN A 63 -2.51 15.11 -8.34
C ASN A 63 -3.34 13.81 -8.23
N ASP A 64 -4.45 13.89 -7.51
CA ASP A 64 -5.35 12.78 -7.20
C ASP A 64 -6.36 12.44 -8.30
N LYS A 65 -6.25 13.10 -9.45
CA LYS A 65 -7.02 12.77 -10.66
C LYS A 65 -6.53 11.52 -11.37
N ILE A 66 -5.29 11.12 -11.12
CA ILE A 66 -4.67 9.90 -11.65
C ILE A 66 -4.17 9.11 -10.45
N LEU A 67 -4.62 7.88 -10.32
CA LEU A 67 -4.21 6.98 -9.24
C LEU A 67 -3.54 5.73 -9.81
N TYR A 68 -2.27 5.57 -9.51
CA TYR A 68 -1.52 4.35 -9.82
C TYR A 68 -1.72 3.33 -8.70
N TYR A 69 -2.02 2.10 -9.08
CA TYR A 69 -2.12 0.99 -8.15
C TYR A 69 -1.13 -0.11 -8.49
N ASP A 70 -0.40 -0.57 -7.50
CA ASP A 70 0.45 -1.75 -7.59
C ASP A 70 0.45 -2.53 -6.27
N CYS A 71 0.82 -3.81 -6.37
CA CYS A 71 1.02 -4.69 -5.23
C CYS A 71 2.49 -5.01 -5.08
N THR A 72 2.94 -5.09 -3.85
CA THR A 72 4.24 -5.67 -3.48
C THR A 72 4.04 -6.67 -2.36
N ASN A 73 5.10 -7.38 -2.00
CA ASN A 73 5.06 -8.29 -0.87
C ASN A 73 6.37 -8.23 -0.08
N TYR A 74 6.26 -8.60 1.19
CA TYR A 74 7.37 -8.71 2.12
C TYR A 74 7.43 -10.12 2.63
N TYR A 75 8.58 -10.78 2.54
CA TYR A 75 8.81 -12.09 3.12
C TYR A 75 9.29 -11.99 4.57
N PHE A 76 9.05 -13.05 5.32
CA PHE A 76 9.48 -13.19 6.71
C PHE A 76 10.38 -14.42 6.83
N GLU A 77 11.49 -14.28 7.50
CA GLU A 77 12.43 -15.39 7.75
C GLU A 77 11.89 -16.33 8.84
N ILE A 78 10.72 -16.90 8.58
CA ILE A 78 10.04 -17.91 9.40
C ILE A 78 9.73 -19.14 8.56
N GLU A 79 9.66 -20.32 9.19
CA GLU A 79 9.40 -21.59 8.51
C GLU A 79 7.90 -21.97 8.49
N GLN A 80 7.09 -21.34 9.33
CA GLN A 80 5.67 -21.65 9.43
C GLN A 80 4.83 -20.39 9.27
N GLU A 81 3.62 -20.59 8.75
CA GLU A 81 2.64 -19.52 8.65
C GLU A 81 2.22 -19.02 10.03
N ASP A 82 2.05 -17.70 10.16
CA ASP A 82 1.63 -17.03 11.38
C ASP A 82 0.72 -15.85 11.05
N GLY A 83 -0.54 -15.91 11.45
CA GLY A 83 -1.53 -14.88 11.16
C GLY A 83 -1.66 -14.63 9.65
N ASP A 84 -1.43 -13.39 9.23
CA ASP A 84 -1.47 -12.97 7.82
C ASP A 84 -0.21 -13.33 7.02
N LYS A 85 0.86 -13.77 7.70
CA LYS A 85 2.07 -14.27 7.06
C LYS A 85 1.77 -15.66 6.49
N LYS A 86 1.43 -15.70 5.22
CA LYS A 86 1.01 -16.91 4.49
C LYS A 86 1.97 -17.20 3.35
N TYR A 87 2.06 -18.47 2.96
CA TYR A 87 2.74 -18.82 1.73
C TYR A 87 1.98 -18.26 0.54
N GLY A 88 2.73 -17.71 -0.42
CA GLY A 88 2.19 -17.09 -1.61
C GLY A 88 3.25 -16.85 -2.66
N LYS A 89 2.86 -16.19 -3.75
CA LYS A 89 3.79 -15.85 -4.82
C LYS A 89 4.71 -14.70 -4.38
N CYS A 90 5.88 -15.04 -3.87
CA CYS A 90 6.90 -14.05 -3.50
C CYS A 90 7.55 -13.45 -4.76
N LYS A 91 7.58 -12.12 -4.88
CA LYS A 91 8.26 -11.41 -5.98
C LYS A 91 9.77 -11.65 -6.00
N GLU A 92 10.37 -11.92 -4.83
CA GLU A 92 11.79 -12.26 -4.69
C GLU A 92 12.09 -13.76 -4.83
N HIS A 93 11.07 -14.59 -5.19
CA HIS A 93 11.19 -16.04 -5.30
C HIS A 93 11.68 -16.75 -4.04
N ARG A 94 11.38 -16.19 -2.86
CA ARG A 94 11.68 -16.77 -1.55
C ARG A 94 10.64 -17.83 -1.18
N PRO A 95 11.05 -18.92 -0.52
CA PRO A 95 10.13 -19.97 -0.07
C PRO A 95 9.40 -19.64 1.25
N ASN A 96 9.61 -18.45 1.77
CA ASN A 96 9.14 -18.03 3.08
C ASN A 96 7.71 -17.49 3.02
N PRO A 97 6.95 -17.52 4.14
CA PRO A 97 5.69 -16.81 4.26
C PRO A 97 5.83 -15.30 3.99
N ILE A 98 4.84 -14.74 3.32
CA ILE A 98 4.79 -13.33 2.92
C ILE A 98 3.54 -12.63 3.46
N ILE A 99 3.59 -11.30 3.47
CA ILE A 99 2.42 -10.41 3.53
C ILE A 99 2.39 -9.63 2.22
N GLN A 100 1.21 -9.46 1.65
CA GLN A 100 1.01 -8.61 0.49
C GLN A 100 0.60 -7.21 0.90
N MET A 101 1.06 -6.20 0.17
CA MET A 101 0.67 -4.81 0.31
C MET A 101 0.19 -4.30 -1.05
N GLY A 102 -1.06 -3.83 -1.08
CA GLY A 102 -1.56 -3.03 -2.19
C GLY A 102 -1.44 -1.55 -1.85
N MET A 103 -1.00 -0.73 -2.79
CA MET A 103 -0.81 0.70 -2.57
C MET A 103 -1.32 1.53 -3.74
N PHE A 104 -2.03 2.61 -3.41
CA PHE A 104 -2.32 3.70 -4.33
C PHE A 104 -1.30 4.82 -4.18
N MET A 105 -0.85 5.34 -5.32
CA MET A 105 -0.07 6.57 -5.42
C MET A 105 -0.83 7.55 -6.32
N ASP A 106 -0.67 8.83 -6.07
CA ASP A 106 -1.21 9.87 -6.95
C ASP A 106 -0.41 10.01 -8.25
N GLY A 107 -0.85 10.92 -9.13
CA GLY A 107 -0.22 11.16 -10.43
C GLY A 107 1.22 11.66 -10.36
N ASP A 108 1.67 12.14 -9.22
CA ASP A 108 3.05 12.59 -8.96
C ASP A 108 3.90 11.52 -8.25
N GLY A 109 3.32 10.32 -8.06
CA GLY A 109 4.00 9.19 -7.41
C GLY A 109 4.05 9.29 -5.89
N ILE A 110 3.27 10.18 -5.27
CA ILE A 110 3.22 10.32 -3.82
C ILE A 110 2.21 9.29 -3.26
N PRO A 111 2.59 8.47 -2.25
CA PRO A 111 1.68 7.52 -1.64
C PRO A 111 0.40 8.18 -1.13
N LEU A 112 -0.73 7.53 -1.39
CA LEU A 112 -2.06 7.98 -1.00
C LEU A 112 -2.63 7.06 0.07
N ALA A 113 -2.75 5.78 -0.24
CA ALA A 113 -3.32 4.78 0.65
C ALA A 113 -2.70 3.41 0.43
N PHE A 114 -2.61 2.61 1.48
CA PHE A 114 -2.21 1.21 1.37
C PHE A 114 -3.09 0.32 2.25
N SER A 115 -3.11 -0.97 1.92
CA SER A 115 -3.65 -2.02 2.79
C SER A 115 -2.76 -3.26 2.74
N LEU A 116 -2.72 -3.97 3.87
CA LEU A 116 -2.03 -5.24 3.99
C LEU A 116 -3.02 -6.38 3.85
N PHE A 117 -2.58 -7.46 3.23
CA PHE A 117 -3.39 -8.65 2.96
C PHE A 117 -2.58 -9.91 3.28
N PRO A 118 -3.25 -11.01 3.66
CA PRO A 118 -2.57 -12.29 3.81
C PRO A 118 -1.79 -12.68 2.55
N GLY A 119 -0.62 -13.29 2.73
CA GLY A 119 0.28 -13.67 1.63
C GLY A 119 -0.34 -14.56 0.56
N SER A 120 -1.38 -15.33 0.92
CA SER A 120 -2.15 -16.16 0.01
C SER A 120 -3.21 -15.40 -0.81
N THR A 121 -3.42 -14.12 -0.56
CA THR A 121 -4.44 -13.31 -1.24
C THR A 121 -4.04 -13.08 -2.71
N ASN A 122 -5.01 -13.23 -3.62
CA ASN A 122 -4.79 -12.85 -5.02
C ASN A 122 -4.75 -11.31 -5.14
N GLU A 123 -3.73 -10.77 -5.80
CA GLU A 123 -3.51 -9.32 -5.97
C GLU A 123 -4.74 -8.59 -6.54
N GLN A 124 -5.49 -9.22 -7.44
CA GLN A 124 -6.72 -8.65 -8.01
C GLN A 124 -7.84 -8.45 -6.97
N LYS A 125 -7.84 -9.27 -5.91
CA LYS A 125 -8.84 -9.17 -4.84
C LYS A 125 -8.51 -8.05 -3.84
N SER A 126 -7.27 -7.62 -3.77
CA SER A 126 -6.83 -6.55 -2.86
C SER A 126 -7.25 -5.15 -3.33
N LEU A 127 -7.45 -4.96 -4.63
CA LEU A 127 -7.77 -3.65 -5.20
C LEU A 127 -9.08 -3.07 -4.70
N LYS A 128 -10.19 -3.80 -4.87
CA LYS A 128 -11.53 -3.25 -4.58
C LYS A 128 -11.72 -2.76 -3.14
N PRO A 129 -11.28 -3.51 -2.10
CA PRO A 129 -11.37 -3.01 -0.73
C PRO A 129 -10.59 -1.71 -0.51
N LEU A 130 -9.37 -1.62 -1.06
CA LEU A 130 -8.55 -0.44 -0.90
C LEU A 130 -9.11 0.75 -1.70
N GLU A 131 -9.63 0.51 -2.91
CA GLU A 131 -10.26 1.55 -3.71
C GLU A 131 -11.54 2.09 -3.05
N GLN A 132 -12.35 1.21 -2.43
CA GLN A 132 -13.51 1.63 -1.64
C GLN A 132 -13.12 2.58 -0.50
N LYS A 133 -12.03 2.25 0.23
CA LYS A 133 -11.45 3.11 1.26
C LYS A 133 -11.05 4.47 0.68
N VAL A 134 -10.36 4.51 -0.45
CA VAL A 134 -9.96 5.76 -1.12
C VAL A 134 -11.18 6.62 -1.50
N VAL A 135 -12.23 6.00 -1.97
CA VAL A 135 -13.48 6.71 -2.31
C VAL A 135 -14.21 7.21 -1.07
N GLN A 136 -14.31 6.40 -0.02
CA GLN A 136 -15.14 6.69 1.16
C GLN A 136 -14.41 7.57 2.19
N ASP A 137 -13.19 7.20 2.55
CA ASP A 137 -12.47 7.82 3.67
C ASP A 137 -11.64 9.02 3.23
N PHE A 138 -11.13 8.98 1.99
CA PHE A 138 -10.30 10.04 1.43
C PHE A 138 -11.12 11.03 0.56
N GLY A 139 -12.34 10.66 0.17
CA GLY A 139 -13.19 11.49 -0.66
C GLY A 139 -12.78 11.58 -2.13
N CYS A 140 -11.87 10.72 -2.59
CA CYS A 140 -11.43 10.67 -3.98
C CYS A 140 -12.45 9.91 -4.83
N GLN A 141 -13.45 10.58 -5.35
CA GLN A 141 -14.55 9.95 -6.10
C GLN A 141 -14.33 9.95 -7.61
N LYS A 142 -13.48 10.85 -8.13
CA LYS A 142 -13.26 11.05 -9.55
C LYS A 142 -11.78 10.96 -9.90
N PHE A 143 -11.39 9.85 -10.48
CA PHE A 143 -10.00 9.59 -10.87
C PHE A 143 -9.90 8.61 -12.03
N ILE A 144 -8.71 8.58 -12.64
CA ILE A 144 -8.31 7.58 -13.63
C ILE A 144 -7.46 6.53 -12.90
N TYR A 145 -7.97 5.31 -12.83
CA TYR A 145 -7.23 4.17 -12.31
C TYR A 145 -6.16 3.72 -13.31
N CYS A 146 -4.93 3.58 -12.87
CA CYS A 146 -3.81 3.12 -13.69
C CYS A 146 -3.14 1.91 -13.04
N SER A 147 -2.95 0.82 -13.80
CA SER A 147 -2.22 -0.36 -13.33
C SER A 147 -1.60 -1.16 -14.48
N ASP A 148 -0.83 -2.16 -14.10
CA ASP A 148 -0.27 -3.13 -15.05
C ASP A 148 -1.32 -4.16 -15.55
N ALA A 149 -0.90 -5.02 -16.47
CA ALA A 149 -1.76 -6.04 -17.07
C ALA A 149 -2.20 -7.14 -16.09
N GLY A 150 -1.46 -7.35 -14.99
CA GLY A 150 -1.80 -8.30 -13.94
C GLY A 150 -3.03 -7.89 -13.15
N LEU A 151 -3.26 -6.58 -13.06
CA LEU A 151 -4.33 -5.94 -12.31
C LEU A 151 -5.45 -5.39 -13.19
N GLY A 152 -5.52 -5.81 -14.46
CA GLY A 152 -6.48 -5.35 -15.46
C GLY A 152 -7.57 -6.37 -15.82
N SER A 153 -8.07 -7.19 -14.89
CA SER A 153 -9.17 -8.11 -15.15
C SER A 153 -10.45 -7.38 -15.56
N GLU A 154 -11.34 -8.07 -16.29
CA GLU A 154 -12.64 -7.54 -16.70
C GLU A 154 -13.42 -6.99 -15.51
N SER A 155 -13.46 -7.72 -14.41
CA SER A 155 -14.11 -7.29 -13.17
C SER A 155 -13.53 -5.99 -12.59
N ILE A 156 -12.23 -5.75 -12.71
CA ILE A 156 -11.58 -4.51 -12.28
C ILE A 156 -11.92 -3.38 -13.24
N ARG A 157 -11.85 -3.63 -14.55
CA ARG A 157 -12.20 -2.63 -15.57
C ARG A 157 -13.65 -2.18 -15.46
N THR A 158 -14.58 -3.13 -15.31
CA THR A 158 -16.00 -2.83 -15.09
C THR A 158 -16.20 -1.99 -13.84
N TYR A 159 -15.56 -2.36 -12.72
CA TYR A 159 -15.65 -1.61 -11.48
C TYR A 159 -15.12 -0.18 -11.61
N ASN A 160 -14.01 0.00 -12.32
CA ASN A 160 -13.39 1.32 -12.54
C ASN A 160 -14.02 2.12 -13.71
N HIS A 161 -15.02 1.56 -14.37
CA HIS A 161 -15.84 2.29 -15.35
C HIS A 161 -17.14 2.84 -14.74
N MET A 162 -17.38 2.58 -13.44
CA MET A 162 -18.59 3.01 -12.74
C MET A 162 -18.42 4.43 -12.17
N GLY A 163 -19.51 5.21 -12.22
CA GLY A 163 -19.54 6.58 -11.71
C GLY A 163 -18.70 7.53 -12.57
N GLU A 164 -17.91 8.39 -11.93
CA GLU A 164 -17.03 9.37 -12.60
C GLU A 164 -15.57 8.88 -12.73
N ARG A 165 -15.35 7.57 -12.62
CA ARG A 165 -14.03 6.95 -12.75
C ARG A 165 -13.78 6.47 -14.18
N ALA A 166 -12.51 6.37 -14.53
CA ALA A 166 -12.01 5.75 -15.75
C ALA A 166 -10.81 4.87 -15.43
N PHE A 167 -10.33 4.09 -16.40
CA PHE A 167 -9.16 3.27 -16.19
C PHE A 167 -8.21 3.29 -17.39
N ILE A 168 -6.92 3.14 -17.12
CA ILE A 168 -5.86 2.87 -18.08
C ILE A 168 -5.11 1.65 -17.57
N VAL A 169 -5.16 0.54 -18.33
CA VAL A 169 -4.52 -0.72 -17.96
C VAL A 169 -3.73 -1.23 -19.14
N THR A 170 -2.51 -1.68 -18.91
CA THR A 170 -1.72 -2.30 -19.96
C THR A 170 -2.33 -3.63 -20.39
N GLN A 171 -2.31 -3.93 -21.68
CA GLN A 171 -2.80 -5.17 -22.24
C GLN A 171 -1.63 -5.98 -22.82
N SER A 172 -1.55 -7.25 -22.48
CA SER A 172 -0.57 -8.14 -23.09
C SER A 172 -0.96 -8.47 -24.53
N ILE A 173 -0.13 -8.10 -25.49
CA ILE A 173 -0.33 -8.41 -26.92
C ILE A 173 -0.48 -9.91 -27.14
N LYS A 174 0.25 -10.74 -26.38
CA LYS A 174 0.15 -12.21 -26.47
C LYS A 174 -1.23 -12.77 -26.14
N LYS A 175 -1.99 -12.06 -25.31
CA LYS A 175 -3.33 -12.44 -24.84
C LYS A 175 -4.46 -11.82 -25.66
N LEU A 176 -4.15 -11.01 -26.65
CA LEU A 176 -5.17 -10.47 -27.56
C LEU A 176 -5.76 -11.56 -28.43
N PRO A 177 -7.05 -11.49 -28.80
CA PRO A 177 -7.66 -12.28 -29.85
C PRO A 177 -6.86 -12.21 -31.15
N ALA A 178 -6.95 -13.24 -32.00
CA ALA A 178 -6.18 -13.29 -33.26
C ALA A 178 -6.52 -12.12 -34.19
N GLU A 179 -7.77 -11.71 -34.21
CA GLU A 179 -8.29 -10.55 -34.96
C GLU A 179 -7.65 -9.22 -34.56
N ASP A 180 -7.36 -9.04 -33.25
CA ASP A 180 -6.74 -7.84 -32.73
C ASP A 180 -5.20 -7.84 -32.88
N LYS A 181 -4.62 -8.96 -33.27
CA LYS A 181 -3.16 -9.08 -33.54
C LYS A 181 -2.79 -8.84 -35.02
N ALA A 182 -3.76 -8.73 -35.89
CA ALA A 182 -3.56 -8.50 -37.31
C ALA A 182 -3.37 -7.01 -37.61
N TRP A 183 -2.24 -6.46 -37.17
CA TRP A 183 -1.82 -5.09 -37.48
C TRP A 183 -0.67 -5.10 -38.46
#